data_01cba1ef7c4bdffc72f522b1cec6c7c1
#
_entry.id   01cba1ef7c4bdffc72f522b1cec6c7c1
#
_cell.length_a   1.000
_cell.length_b   1.000
_cell.length_c   1.000
_cell.angle_alpha   90.00
_cell.angle_beta   90.00
_cell.angle_gamma   90.00
#
_symmetry.space_group_name_H-M   'P 1'
#
loop_
_entity.id
_entity.type
_entity.pdbx_description
1 polymer ?
#
loop_
_entity_poly.entity_id
_entity_poly.type
_entity_poly.pdbx_seq_one_letter_code
_entity_poly.pdbx_strand_id
1 'polypeptide(L)'
;MFFNVLEDLKDYLCDLTLVGGWMPHIYSQFLWNNPAIKPVTTVDIDFGFGEVTTKVYPKTIFDTLSHLNYKERHPRMDRIYPVVLYKDGKVPIDFITSPDIAHNVIEKFIGRQISINKIDKFDFLLKHKIPIRVTNQKHTKTYEIYCPKPSAFLYHKGITFIERENEQKQAKDLHYMYFILRFAPDIDDIMKEITQYHKEGYLRDISKDLNKYFERISSQGCLMVEKENGPDEYIDDLRQDIFERFKKLRDVLS
;
A
#
# COMPACT_ATOMS: atom_id res chain seq x y z
N MET A 1 -1.82 -13.88 12.31
CA MET A 1 -2.97 -12.99 12.11
C MET A 1 -3.20 -12.70 10.62
N PHE A 2 -2.25 -12.11 9.89
CA PHE A 2 -2.31 -11.86 8.43
C PHE A 2 -2.70 -13.11 7.61
N PHE A 3 -2.02 -14.23 7.80
CA PHE A 3 -2.30 -15.47 7.08
C PHE A 3 -3.70 -16.07 7.32
N ASN A 4 -4.36 -15.73 8.46
CA ASN A 4 -5.74 -16.12 8.67
C ASN A 4 -6.69 -15.35 7.75
N VAL A 5 -6.40 -14.07 7.48
CA VAL A 5 -7.17 -13.26 6.53
C VAL A 5 -6.97 -13.80 5.11
N LEU A 6 -5.74 -14.17 4.73
CA LEU A 6 -5.49 -14.80 3.42
C LEU A 6 -6.24 -16.12 3.25
N GLU A 7 -6.31 -16.95 4.30
CA GLU A 7 -7.11 -18.19 4.26
C GLU A 7 -8.59 -17.90 4.10
N ASP A 8 -9.12 -16.92 4.85
CA ASP A 8 -10.52 -16.55 4.81
C ASP A 8 -10.93 -15.94 3.44
N LEU A 9 -9.98 -15.32 2.72
CA LEU A 9 -10.17 -14.70 1.40
C LEU A 9 -9.56 -15.48 0.23
N LYS A 10 -9.13 -16.72 0.45
CA LYS A 10 -8.35 -17.50 -0.54
C LYS A 10 -9.00 -17.62 -1.92
N ASP A 11 -10.32 -17.71 -1.97
CA ASP A 11 -11.08 -17.83 -3.22
C ASP A 11 -11.12 -16.54 -4.05
N TYR A 12 -10.77 -15.40 -3.43
CA TYR A 12 -10.81 -14.06 -4.02
C TYR A 12 -9.41 -13.47 -4.29
N LEU A 13 -8.33 -14.10 -3.79
CA LEU A 13 -6.97 -13.53 -3.85
C LEU A 13 -6.49 -13.25 -5.28
N CYS A 14 -6.97 -13.96 -6.28
CA CYS A 14 -6.62 -13.73 -7.68
C CYS A 14 -7.14 -12.37 -8.23
N ASP A 15 -8.22 -11.84 -7.67
CA ASP A 15 -8.81 -10.56 -8.05
C ASP A 15 -8.53 -9.44 -7.04
N LEU A 16 -7.90 -9.77 -5.92
CA LEU A 16 -7.47 -8.83 -4.90
C LEU A 16 -5.99 -8.47 -5.07
N THR A 17 -5.65 -7.23 -4.75
CA THR A 17 -4.28 -6.73 -4.71
C THR A 17 -4.01 -6.18 -3.33
N LEU A 18 -3.09 -6.78 -2.59
CA LEU A 18 -2.67 -6.27 -1.30
C LEU A 18 -1.94 -4.94 -1.49
N VAL A 19 -2.33 -3.93 -0.72
CA VAL A 19 -1.77 -2.57 -0.80
C VAL A 19 -1.53 -2.01 0.61
N GLY A 20 -1.30 -0.72 0.71
CA GLY A 20 -1.23 -0.04 2.00
C GLY A 20 0.01 -0.36 2.83
N GLY A 21 -0.17 -0.34 4.14
CA GLY A 21 0.93 -0.40 5.10
C GLY A 21 1.64 -1.75 5.23
N TRP A 22 1.09 -2.81 4.65
CA TRP A 22 1.75 -4.12 4.61
C TRP A 22 2.84 -4.23 3.56
N MET A 23 2.91 -3.31 2.58
CA MET A 23 3.87 -3.40 1.48
C MET A 23 5.33 -3.48 1.92
N PRO A 24 5.84 -2.66 2.86
CA PRO A 24 7.21 -2.79 3.36
C PRO A 24 7.52 -4.19 3.89
N HIS A 25 6.59 -4.79 4.63
CA HIS A 25 6.76 -6.14 5.16
C HIS A 25 6.77 -7.20 4.04
N ILE A 26 5.84 -7.10 3.09
CA ILE A 26 5.77 -8.05 1.97
C ILE A 26 7.03 -7.95 1.10
N TYR A 27 7.48 -6.75 0.80
CA TYR A 27 8.70 -6.56 0.02
C TYR A 27 9.93 -7.11 0.74
N SER A 28 10.15 -6.76 1.99
CA SER A 28 11.34 -7.22 2.72
C SER A 28 11.36 -8.73 2.91
N GLN A 29 10.25 -9.32 3.33
CA GLN A 29 10.23 -10.74 3.72
C GLN A 29 10.07 -11.71 2.54
N PHE A 30 9.30 -11.34 1.51
CA PHE A 30 8.89 -12.28 0.47
C PHE A 30 9.37 -11.91 -0.93
N LEU A 31 9.54 -10.63 -1.25
CA LEU A 31 10.06 -10.22 -2.55
C LEU A 31 11.59 -10.15 -2.54
N TRP A 32 12.16 -9.44 -1.57
CA TRP A 32 13.62 -9.27 -1.45
C TRP A 32 14.28 -10.36 -0.61
N ASN A 33 13.49 -11.19 0.05
CA ASN A 33 13.94 -12.29 0.90
C ASN A 33 15.01 -11.86 1.94
N ASN A 34 14.78 -10.71 2.58
CA ASN A 34 15.66 -10.14 3.57
C ASN A 34 14.96 -9.96 4.93
N PRO A 35 14.92 -11.01 5.76
CA PRO A 35 14.23 -10.99 7.05
C PRO A 35 14.95 -10.12 8.11
N ALA A 36 16.17 -9.65 7.85
CA ALA A 36 16.85 -8.73 8.76
C ALA A 36 16.22 -7.33 8.76
N ILE A 37 15.52 -6.96 7.68
CA ILE A 37 14.79 -5.71 7.61
C ILE A 37 13.49 -5.85 8.41
N LYS A 38 13.31 -5.02 9.43
CA LYS A 38 12.10 -4.94 10.26
C LYS A 38 11.31 -3.68 9.91
N PRO A 39 10.35 -3.77 8.99
CA PRO A 39 9.54 -2.60 8.63
C PRO A 39 8.59 -2.22 9.76
N VAL A 40 8.19 -0.96 9.79
CA VAL A 40 7.10 -0.50 10.66
C VAL A 40 5.82 -1.27 10.31
N THR A 41 5.20 -1.86 11.31
CA THR A 41 4.00 -2.67 11.14
C THR A 41 2.74 -1.80 11.13
N THR A 42 1.77 -2.22 10.33
CA THR A 42 0.41 -1.68 10.34
C THR A 42 -0.55 -2.70 10.96
N VAL A 43 -1.68 -2.21 11.44
CA VAL A 43 -2.70 -3.06 12.08
C VAL A 43 -3.75 -3.53 11.07
N ASP A 44 -4.03 -2.72 10.07
CA ASP A 44 -5.05 -2.91 9.04
C ASP A 44 -4.48 -3.54 7.77
N ILE A 45 -5.29 -4.33 7.10
CA ILE A 45 -4.97 -4.92 5.80
C ILE A 45 -5.85 -4.26 4.74
N ASP A 46 -5.21 -3.63 3.77
CA ASP A 46 -5.88 -2.97 2.66
C ASP A 46 -5.81 -3.86 1.41
N PHE A 47 -6.96 -4.19 0.83
CA PHE A 47 -7.06 -4.88 -0.44
C PHE A 47 -7.66 -3.97 -1.51
N GLY A 48 -6.91 -3.81 -2.60
CA GLY A 48 -7.38 -3.17 -3.81
C GLY A 48 -8.01 -4.16 -4.78
N PHE A 49 -8.97 -3.69 -5.57
CA PHE A 49 -9.52 -4.46 -6.68
C PHE A 49 -9.91 -3.53 -7.83
N GLY A 50 -9.91 -4.08 -9.04
CA GLY A 50 -10.33 -3.42 -10.27
C GLY A 50 -11.57 -4.06 -10.86
N GLU A 51 -11.69 -4.03 -12.18
CA GLU A 51 -12.71 -4.79 -12.88
C GLU A 51 -12.50 -6.29 -12.68
N VAL A 52 -13.54 -6.95 -12.18
CA VAL A 52 -13.57 -8.41 -12.04
C VAL A 52 -14.17 -8.97 -13.33
N THR A 53 -13.32 -9.37 -14.26
CA THR A 53 -13.75 -9.59 -15.65
C THR A 53 -14.08 -11.03 -16.00
N THR A 54 -13.59 -12.02 -15.26
CA THR A 54 -13.60 -13.41 -15.76
C THR A 54 -14.20 -14.44 -14.83
N LYS A 55 -14.37 -14.15 -13.54
CA LYS A 55 -14.83 -15.12 -12.56
C LYS A 55 -16.17 -14.69 -11.94
N VAL A 56 -17.14 -15.56 -12.01
CA VAL A 56 -18.40 -15.39 -11.27
C VAL A 56 -18.23 -16.02 -9.89
N TYR A 57 -18.34 -15.21 -8.87
CA TYR A 57 -18.27 -15.67 -7.48
C TYR A 57 -19.67 -16.05 -6.99
N PRO A 58 -19.86 -17.25 -6.39
CA PRO A 58 -21.15 -17.68 -5.88
C PRO A 58 -21.62 -16.88 -4.65
N LYS A 59 -20.67 -16.26 -3.95
CA LYS A 59 -20.91 -15.37 -2.80
C LYS A 59 -20.04 -14.12 -2.95
N THR A 60 -20.51 -13.02 -2.38
CA THR A 60 -19.69 -11.81 -2.26
C THR A 60 -18.64 -11.98 -1.17
N ILE A 61 -17.61 -11.14 -1.18
CA ILE A 61 -16.61 -11.11 -0.10
C ILE A 61 -17.31 -10.84 1.25
N PHE A 62 -18.26 -9.90 1.27
CA PHE A 62 -19.03 -9.58 2.47
C PHE A 62 -19.80 -10.80 3.00
N ASP A 63 -20.50 -11.53 2.14
CA ASP A 63 -21.22 -12.74 2.57
C ASP A 63 -20.28 -13.78 3.15
N THR A 64 -19.14 -13.98 2.50
CA THR A 64 -18.12 -14.94 2.94
C THR A 64 -17.55 -14.54 4.31
N LEU A 65 -17.14 -13.29 4.48
CA LEU A 65 -16.56 -12.82 5.74
C LEU A 65 -17.60 -12.77 6.86
N SER A 66 -18.85 -12.41 6.57
CA SER A 66 -19.96 -12.43 7.54
C SER A 66 -20.22 -13.83 8.08
N HIS A 67 -20.22 -14.86 7.21
CA HIS A 67 -20.31 -16.27 7.65
C HIS A 67 -19.15 -16.70 8.54
N LEU A 68 -18.00 -16.07 8.42
CA LEU A 68 -16.82 -16.28 9.25
C LEU A 68 -16.79 -15.40 10.50
N ASN A 69 -17.93 -14.75 10.85
CA ASN A 69 -18.11 -13.87 11.99
C ASN A 69 -17.28 -12.57 11.94
N TYR A 70 -16.97 -12.07 10.74
CA TYR A 70 -16.53 -10.70 10.60
C TYR A 70 -17.70 -9.75 10.80
N LYS A 71 -17.44 -8.62 11.46
CA LYS A 71 -18.42 -7.57 11.73
C LYS A 71 -18.02 -6.28 11.05
N GLU A 72 -19.02 -5.49 10.70
CA GLU A 72 -18.80 -4.14 10.20
C GLU A 72 -18.41 -3.21 11.34
N ARG A 73 -17.46 -2.33 11.06
CA ARG A 73 -17.12 -1.21 11.91
C ARG A 73 -17.33 0.08 11.13
N HIS A 74 -18.24 0.90 11.63
CA HIS A 74 -18.47 2.25 11.12
C HIS A 74 -17.64 3.21 11.99
N PRO A 75 -16.57 3.82 11.44
CA PRO A 75 -15.67 4.66 12.24
C PRO A 75 -16.32 5.92 12.80
N ARG A 76 -17.42 6.41 12.17
CA ARG A 76 -18.22 7.56 12.66
C ARG A 76 -19.68 7.42 12.24
N MET A 77 -20.59 7.85 13.13
CA MET A 77 -22.03 7.80 12.88
C MET A 77 -22.55 8.88 11.93
N ASP A 78 -21.79 9.94 11.72
CA ASP A 78 -22.24 11.19 11.04
C ASP A 78 -21.75 11.35 9.60
N ARG A 79 -20.99 10.40 9.08
CA ARG A 79 -20.44 10.44 7.71
C ARG A 79 -20.54 9.07 7.04
N ILE A 80 -20.66 9.08 5.71
CA ILE A 80 -20.54 7.89 4.87
C ILE A 80 -19.04 7.54 4.76
N TYR A 81 -18.53 6.86 5.79
CA TYR A 81 -17.17 6.34 5.77
C TYR A 81 -17.15 4.93 5.19
N PRO A 82 -16.03 4.56 4.57
CA PRO A 82 -15.80 3.18 4.18
C PRO A 82 -15.97 2.24 5.36
N VAL A 83 -16.61 1.11 5.12
CA VAL A 83 -16.84 0.09 6.13
C VAL A 83 -15.60 -0.78 6.23
N VAL A 84 -15.09 -0.91 7.45
CA VAL A 84 -14.00 -1.81 7.77
C VAL A 84 -14.58 -3.10 8.33
N LEU A 85 -14.17 -4.24 7.79
CA LEU A 85 -14.55 -5.54 8.32
C LEU A 85 -13.51 -6.01 9.34
N TYR A 86 -13.96 -6.44 10.51
CA TYR A 86 -13.10 -6.94 11.56
C TYR A 86 -13.69 -8.18 12.22
N LYS A 87 -12.81 -9.00 12.80
CA LYS A 87 -13.16 -10.15 13.63
C LYS A 87 -12.27 -10.15 14.87
N ASP A 88 -12.79 -10.53 16.02
CA ASP A 88 -12.03 -10.62 17.26
C ASP A 88 -10.75 -11.44 17.06
N GLY A 89 -9.61 -10.85 17.48
CA GLY A 89 -8.28 -11.44 17.28
C GLY A 89 -7.78 -11.46 15.84
N LYS A 90 -8.46 -10.84 14.89
CA LYS A 90 -8.03 -10.66 13.51
C LYS A 90 -7.81 -9.18 13.17
N VAL A 91 -7.01 -8.98 12.14
CA VAL A 91 -6.68 -7.65 11.61
C VAL A 91 -7.90 -7.08 10.90
N PRO A 92 -8.22 -5.78 11.06
CA PRO A 92 -9.23 -5.11 10.25
C PRO A 92 -8.90 -5.18 8.76
N ILE A 93 -9.93 -5.34 7.92
CA ILE A 93 -9.80 -5.41 6.47
C ILE A 93 -10.51 -4.22 5.85
N ASP A 94 -9.79 -3.50 5.00
CA ASP A 94 -10.30 -2.39 4.21
C ASP A 94 -10.26 -2.72 2.72
N PHE A 95 -11.25 -2.23 1.94
CA PHE A 95 -11.30 -2.44 0.50
C PHE A 95 -11.21 -1.11 -0.24
N ILE A 96 -10.39 -1.09 -1.29
CA ILE A 96 -10.04 0.11 -2.05
C ILE A 96 -10.24 -0.17 -3.53
N THR A 97 -10.76 0.83 -4.26
CA THR A 97 -10.89 0.75 -5.72
C THR A 97 -10.70 2.11 -6.38
N SER A 98 -10.64 2.13 -7.71
CA SER A 98 -10.66 3.35 -8.50
C SER A 98 -12.07 3.96 -8.53
N PRO A 99 -12.21 5.31 -8.61
CA PRO A 99 -13.50 5.98 -8.79
C PRO A 99 -14.30 5.49 -10.00
N ASP A 100 -13.60 5.07 -11.05
CA ASP A 100 -14.21 4.66 -12.33
C ASP A 100 -14.87 3.28 -12.28
N ILE A 101 -14.62 2.51 -11.21
CA ILE A 101 -15.25 1.19 -11.08
C ILE A 101 -16.75 1.33 -10.85
N ALA A 102 -17.50 0.69 -11.74
CA ALA A 102 -18.96 0.73 -11.72
C ALA A 102 -19.55 0.12 -10.45
N HIS A 103 -20.60 0.73 -9.91
CA HIS A 103 -21.20 0.30 -8.64
C HIS A 103 -21.67 -1.17 -8.67
N ASN A 104 -22.21 -1.62 -9.78
CA ASN A 104 -22.65 -3.01 -9.94
C ASN A 104 -21.50 -4.04 -9.85
N VAL A 105 -20.28 -3.66 -10.22
CA VAL A 105 -19.08 -4.49 -10.04
C VAL A 105 -18.76 -4.61 -8.56
N ILE A 106 -18.80 -3.49 -7.85
CA ILE A 106 -18.58 -3.44 -6.40
C ILE A 106 -19.61 -4.32 -5.67
N GLU A 107 -20.91 -4.13 -6.00
CA GLU A 107 -21.99 -4.90 -5.37
C GLU A 107 -21.86 -6.41 -5.58
N LYS A 108 -21.48 -6.84 -6.78
CA LYS A 108 -21.36 -8.26 -7.13
C LYS A 108 -20.12 -8.91 -6.50
N PHE A 109 -19.05 -8.16 -6.34
CA PHE A 109 -17.77 -8.69 -5.87
C PHE A 109 -17.62 -8.52 -4.35
N ILE A 110 -17.82 -7.32 -3.85
CA ILE A 110 -17.65 -7.01 -2.43
C ILE A 110 -18.96 -7.23 -1.65
N GLY A 111 -20.07 -6.68 -2.13
CA GLY A 111 -21.39 -6.72 -1.48
C GLY A 111 -22.05 -5.34 -1.42
N ARG A 112 -23.37 -5.32 -1.29
CA ARG A 112 -24.17 -4.08 -1.33
C ARG A 112 -24.03 -3.20 -0.10
N GLN A 113 -23.69 -3.79 1.05
CA GLN A 113 -23.69 -3.11 2.34
C GLN A 113 -22.39 -2.40 2.66
N ILE A 114 -21.36 -2.56 1.82
CA ILE A 114 -20.03 -2.04 2.09
C ILE A 114 -19.78 -0.76 1.31
N SER A 115 -19.54 0.33 2.03
CA SER A 115 -18.96 1.54 1.46
C SER A 115 -17.44 1.33 1.31
N ILE A 116 -16.91 1.64 0.15
CA ILE A 116 -15.52 1.36 -0.23
C ILE A 116 -14.76 2.66 -0.43
N ASN A 117 -13.49 2.65 -0.02
CA ASN A 117 -12.57 3.73 -0.34
C ASN A 117 -12.32 3.79 -1.85
N LYS A 118 -12.62 4.95 -2.45
CA LYS A 118 -12.27 5.24 -3.84
C LYS A 118 -11.09 6.20 -3.86
N ILE A 119 -9.99 5.77 -4.46
CA ILE A 119 -8.75 6.54 -4.52
C ILE A 119 -8.43 6.87 -5.98
N ASP A 120 -8.23 8.13 -6.27
CA ASP A 120 -7.83 8.59 -7.60
C ASP A 120 -6.50 7.94 -8.02
N LYS A 121 -6.43 7.59 -9.32
CA LYS A 121 -5.24 6.93 -9.90
C LYS A 121 -4.88 5.57 -9.27
N PHE A 122 -5.81 4.94 -8.59
CA PHE A 122 -5.59 3.62 -7.99
C PHE A 122 -5.40 2.52 -9.04
N ASP A 123 -6.02 2.67 -10.21
CA ASP A 123 -5.84 1.81 -11.38
C ASP A 123 -4.37 1.65 -11.79
N PHE A 124 -3.54 2.66 -11.56
CA PHE A 124 -2.10 2.60 -11.78
C PHE A 124 -1.43 1.48 -10.96
N LEU A 125 -1.78 1.34 -9.68
CA LEU A 125 -1.24 0.25 -8.84
C LEU A 125 -1.70 -1.12 -9.33
N LEU A 126 -2.94 -1.23 -9.77
CA LEU A 126 -3.51 -2.48 -10.28
C LEU A 126 -2.88 -2.89 -11.63
N LYS A 127 -2.55 -1.91 -12.47
CA LYS A 127 -1.85 -2.12 -13.75
C LYS A 127 -0.42 -2.61 -13.56
N HIS A 128 0.25 -2.11 -12.53
CA HIS A 128 1.65 -2.41 -12.22
C HIS A 128 1.80 -3.35 -11.02
N LYS A 129 0.95 -4.37 -10.93
CA LYS A 129 1.01 -5.40 -9.90
C LYS A 129 1.84 -6.60 -10.31
N ILE A 130 2.39 -7.28 -9.32
CA ILE A 130 3.15 -8.53 -9.47
C ILE A 130 2.61 -9.61 -8.53
N PRO A 131 2.67 -10.89 -8.90
CA PRO A 131 2.37 -11.98 -8.00
C PRO A 131 3.54 -12.21 -7.04
N ILE A 132 3.23 -12.45 -5.77
CA ILE A 132 4.21 -12.82 -4.75
C ILE A 132 3.68 -14.05 -3.99
N ARG A 133 4.57 -15.03 -3.75
CA ARG A 133 4.27 -16.17 -2.90
C ARG A 133 4.62 -15.84 -1.46
N VAL A 134 3.62 -15.90 -0.59
CA VAL A 134 3.79 -15.68 0.84
C VAL A 134 3.53 -16.97 1.59
N THR A 135 4.48 -17.37 2.44
CA THR A 135 4.41 -18.61 3.21
C THR A 135 4.34 -18.27 4.70
N ASN A 136 3.47 -18.95 5.43
CA ASN A 136 3.36 -18.73 6.87
C ASN A 136 4.63 -19.21 7.60
N GLN A 137 4.86 -18.71 8.81
CA GLN A 137 6.06 -19.02 9.61
C GLN A 137 6.26 -20.54 9.87
N LYS A 138 5.18 -21.33 9.84
CA LYS A 138 5.23 -22.78 10.00
C LYS A 138 5.49 -23.52 8.69
N HIS A 139 5.64 -22.79 7.58
CA HIS A 139 5.80 -23.35 6.23
C HIS A 139 4.73 -24.37 5.81
N THR A 140 3.54 -24.31 6.42
CA THR A 140 2.46 -25.27 6.17
C THR A 140 1.49 -24.82 5.09
N LYS A 141 1.42 -23.50 4.83
CA LYS A 141 0.53 -22.91 3.83
C LYS A 141 1.24 -21.80 3.06
N THR A 142 1.09 -21.83 1.75
CA THR A 142 1.58 -20.82 0.81
C THR A 142 0.41 -20.25 0.04
N TYR A 143 0.38 -18.92 -0.09
CA TYR A 143 -0.61 -18.20 -0.88
C TYR A 143 0.10 -17.41 -1.96
N GLU A 144 -0.49 -17.34 -3.13
CA GLU A 144 -0.12 -16.37 -4.15
C GLU A 144 -1.01 -15.14 -3.99
N ILE A 145 -0.39 -13.98 -3.79
CA ILE A 145 -1.07 -12.69 -3.67
C ILE A 145 -0.53 -11.74 -4.72
N TYR A 146 -1.36 -10.81 -5.14
CA TYR A 146 -0.89 -9.70 -5.96
C TYR A 146 -0.59 -8.50 -5.10
N CYS A 147 0.48 -7.77 -5.43
CA CYS A 147 0.79 -6.47 -4.84
C CYS A 147 1.45 -5.55 -5.88
N PRO A 148 1.44 -4.23 -5.71
CA PRO A 148 2.13 -3.32 -6.61
C PRO A 148 3.61 -3.66 -6.72
N LYS A 149 4.24 -3.37 -7.86
CA LYS A 149 5.70 -3.28 -7.94
C LYS A 149 6.21 -2.22 -6.96
N PRO A 150 7.42 -2.39 -6.37
CA PRO A 150 7.99 -1.37 -5.49
C PRO A 150 8.09 0.02 -6.13
N SER A 151 8.43 0.09 -7.41
CA SER A 151 8.47 1.33 -8.20
C SER A 151 7.10 2.02 -8.30
N ALA A 152 6.06 1.23 -8.61
CA ALA A 152 4.69 1.75 -8.71
C ALA A 152 4.16 2.21 -7.36
N PHE A 153 4.42 1.46 -6.30
CA PHE A 153 4.02 1.83 -4.94
C PHE A 153 4.72 3.13 -4.51
N LEU A 154 6.04 3.24 -4.71
CA LEU A 154 6.81 4.44 -4.39
C LEU A 154 6.29 5.66 -5.15
N TYR A 155 6.08 5.54 -6.47
CA TYR A 155 5.60 6.64 -7.30
C TYR A 155 4.18 7.08 -6.91
N HIS A 156 3.28 6.12 -6.67
CA HIS A 156 1.92 6.40 -6.22
C HIS A 156 1.89 7.07 -4.83
N LYS A 157 2.76 6.66 -3.90
CA LYS A 157 2.92 7.33 -2.60
C LYS A 157 3.38 8.78 -2.76
N GLY A 158 4.29 9.04 -3.72
CA GLY A 158 4.69 10.40 -4.08
C GLY A 158 3.56 11.28 -4.60
N ILE A 159 2.49 10.69 -5.16
CA ILE A 159 1.30 11.43 -5.58
C ILE A 159 0.37 11.68 -4.40
N THR A 160 0.11 10.64 -3.61
CA THR A 160 -0.96 10.67 -2.61
C THR A 160 -0.57 11.35 -1.31
N PHE A 161 0.72 11.42 -0.94
CA PHE A 161 1.12 12.00 0.34
C PHE A 161 0.68 13.47 0.51
N ILE A 162 0.75 14.25 -0.56
CA ILE A 162 0.39 15.67 -0.52
C ILE A 162 -1.13 15.90 -0.38
N GLU A 163 -1.92 14.92 -0.80
CA GLU A 163 -3.38 14.96 -0.74
C GLU A 163 -3.92 14.53 0.64
N ARG A 164 -3.03 14.07 1.53
CA ARG A 164 -3.42 13.69 2.88
C ARG A 164 -3.72 14.92 3.75
N GLU A 165 -4.92 15.01 4.28
CA GLU A 165 -5.30 16.06 5.22
C GLU A 165 -4.58 15.94 6.57
N ASN A 166 -4.12 14.74 6.92
CA ASN A 166 -3.49 14.43 8.19
C ASN A 166 -1.97 14.30 8.03
N GLU A 167 -1.22 15.16 8.73
CA GLU A 167 0.25 15.19 8.69
C GLU A 167 0.88 13.85 9.07
N GLN A 168 0.31 13.11 10.04
CA GLN A 168 0.81 11.79 10.40
C GLN A 168 0.67 10.78 9.25
N LYS A 169 -0.43 10.86 8.47
CA LYS A 169 -0.59 10.02 7.27
C LYS A 169 0.37 10.44 6.16
N GLN A 170 0.66 11.74 6.02
CA GLN A 170 1.70 12.23 5.10
C GLN A 170 3.06 11.65 5.49
N ALA A 171 3.46 11.80 6.76
CA ALA A 171 4.72 11.29 7.28
C ALA A 171 4.87 9.77 7.05
N LYS A 172 3.79 9.01 7.28
CA LYS A 172 3.76 7.57 7.03
C LYS A 172 3.94 7.22 5.55
N ASP A 173 3.29 7.96 4.63
CA ASP A 173 3.47 7.75 3.19
C ASP A 173 4.91 8.07 2.75
N LEU A 174 5.51 9.16 3.25
CA LEU A 174 6.92 9.51 3.00
C LEU A 174 7.88 8.46 3.59
N HIS A 175 7.58 7.93 4.78
CA HIS A 175 8.36 6.84 5.39
C HIS A 175 8.32 5.56 4.53
N TYR A 176 7.18 5.20 3.95
CA TYR A 176 7.10 4.06 3.02
C TYR A 176 7.94 4.27 1.76
N MET A 177 7.97 5.51 1.24
CA MET A 177 8.85 5.86 0.12
C MET A 177 10.33 5.69 0.52
N TYR A 178 10.72 6.25 1.67
CA TYR A 178 12.07 6.10 2.20
C TYR A 178 12.46 4.64 2.40
N PHE A 179 11.55 3.82 2.91
CA PHE A 179 11.78 2.39 3.08
C PHE A 179 12.22 1.71 1.77
N ILE A 180 11.52 1.98 0.66
CA ILE A 180 11.91 1.43 -0.65
C ILE A 180 13.25 2.00 -1.10
N LEU A 181 13.42 3.32 -1.03
CA LEU A 181 14.65 4.00 -1.43
C LEU A 181 15.88 3.49 -0.67
N ARG A 182 15.69 3.01 0.55
CA ARG A 182 16.79 2.53 1.41
C ARG A 182 17.09 1.05 1.23
N PHE A 183 16.07 0.23 1.16
CA PHE A 183 16.22 -1.21 1.33
C PHE A 183 16.05 -2.03 0.06
N ALA A 184 15.53 -1.45 -1.02
CA ALA A 184 15.38 -2.17 -2.28
C ALA A 184 16.75 -2.57 -2.85
N PRO A 185 17.01 -3.85 -3.11
CA PRO A 185 18.28 -4.31 -3.66
C PRO A 185 18.47 -3.88 -5.12
N ASP A 186 17.38 -3.64 -5.83
CA ASP A 186 17.29 -3.29 -7.24
C ASP A 186 16.91 -1.82 -7.46
N ILE A 187 17.39 -0.92 -6.58
CA ILE A 187 16.98 0.49 -6.56
C ILE A 187 17.22 1.21 -7.90
N ASP A 188 18.28 0.86 -8.63
CA ASP A 188 18.57 1.48 -9.91
C ASP A 188 17.53 1.11 -10.99
N ASP A 189 17.00 -0.12 -10.96
CA ASP A 189 15.93 -0.53 -11.87
C ASP A 189 14.60 0.09 -11.47
N ILE A 190 14.33 0.22 -10.17
CA ILE A 190 13.18 0.98 -9.65
C ILE A 190 13.23 2.43 -10.14
N MET A 191 14.40 3.09 -10.10
CA MET A 191 14.55 4.46 -10.59
C MET A 191 14.32 4.58 -12.10
N LYS A 192 14.77 3.61 -12.90
CA LYS A 192 14.47 3.56 -14.34
C LYS A 192 12.97 3.44 -14.62
N GLU A 193 12.27 2.54 -13.91
CA GLU A 193 10.81 2.39 -14.04
C GLU A 193 10.09 3.69 -13.65
N ILE A 194 10.48 4.35 -12.56
CA ILE A 194 9.91 5.64 -12.13
C ILE A 194 10.13 6.72 -13.19
N THR A 195 11.32 6.79 -13.78
CA THR A 195 11.60 7.73 -14.87
C THR A 195 10.70 7.47 -16.07
N GLN A 196 10.41 6.20 -16.37
CA GLN A 196 9.48 5.85 -17.43
C GLN A 196 8.05 6.29 -17.10
N TYR A 197 7.55 5.99 -15.90
CA TYR A 197 6.22 6.44 -15.45
C TYR A 197 6.06 7.96 -15.52
N HIS A 198 7.10 8.68 -15.13
CA HIS A 198 7.12 10.13 -15.19
C HIS A 198 7.04 10.64 -16.64
N LYS A 199 7.83 10.07 -17.56
CA LYS A 199 7.82 10.43 -18.99
C LYS A 199 6.51 10.12 -19.69
N GLU A 200 5.86 9.03 -19.34
CA GLU A 200 4.56 8.64 -19.89
C GLU A 200 3.45 9.63 -19.49
N GLY A 201 3.68 10.48 -18.49
CA GLY A 201 2.72 11.50 -18.04
C GLY A 201 1.40 10.92 -17.52
N TYR A 202 1.40 9.63 -17.17
CA TYR A 202 0.21 8.91 -16.72
C TYR A 202 -0.34 9.46 -15.40
N LEU A 203 0.55 9.90 -14.54
CA LEU A 203 0.24 10.46 -13.25
C LEU A 203 0.77 11.91 -13.15
N ARG A 204 0.29 12.62 -12.13
CA ARG A 204 0.75 13.97 -11.81
C ARG A 204 2.27 14.01 -11.60
N ASP A 205 2.90 15.09 -12.04
CA ASP A 205 4.29 15.36 -11.73
C ASP A 205 4.48 15.61 -10.22
N ILE A 206 5.27 14.73 -9.60
CA ILE A 206 5.59 14.79 -8.18
C ILE A 206 6.90 15.53 -7.86
N SER A 207 7.68 15.89 -8.88
CA SER A 207 9.00 16.51 -8.71
C SER A 207 8.93 17.80 -7.92
N LYS A 208 7.93 18.63 -8.21
CA LYS A 208 7.72 19.92 -7.55
C LYS A 208 7.42 19.76 -6.05
N ASP A 209 6.59 18.79 -5.69
CA ASP A 209 6.25 18.53 -4.29
C ASP A 209 7.43 17.94 -3.54
N LEU A 210 8.14 16.98 -4.14
CA LEU A 210 9.36 16.42 -3.56
C LEU A 210 10.45 17.48 -3.39
N ASN A 211 10.61 18.42 -4.34
CA ASN A 211 11.53 19.53 -4.19
C ASN A 211 11.18 20.40 -2.97
N LYS A 212 9.91 20.72 -2.77
CA LYS A 212 9.46 21.49 -1.62
C LYS A 212 9.73 20.79 -0.29
N TYR A 213 9.45 19.48 -0.22
CA TYR A 213 9.55 18.70 1.03
C TYR A 213 10.98 18.28 1.36
N PHE A 214 11.88 18.18 0.38
CA PHE A 214 13.25 17.68 0.53
C PHE A 214 14.31 18.59 -0.07
N GLU A 215 14.11 19.90 -0.06
CA GLU A 215 15.06 20.89 -0.59
C GLU A 215 16.39 20.86 0.17
N ARG A 216 16.35 20.70 1.49
CA ARG A 216 17.48 20.70 2.42
C ARG A 216 17.32 19.60 3.46
N ILE A 217 18.41 19.27 4.15
CA ILE A 217 18.39 18.30 5.27
C ILE A 217 17.39 18.70 6.36
N SER A 218 17.21 20.00 6.59
CA SER A 218 16.25 20.53 7.57
C SER A 218 14.81 20.69 7.05
N SER A 219 14.53 20.26 5.82
CA SER A 219 13.19 20.38 5.24
C SER A 219 12.17 19.48 5.94
N GLN A 220 10.91 19.89 5.87
CA GLN A 220 9.78 19.21 6.53
C GLN A 220 9.74 17.71 6.23
N GLY A 221 9.94 17.30 4.99
CA GLY A 221 9.91 15.88 4.60
C GLY A 221 10.96 15.05 5.33
N CYS A 222 12.20 15.56 5.47
CA CYS A 222 13.26 14.86 6.21
C CYS A 222 12.88 14.69 7.68
N LEU A 223 12.34 15.75 8.31
CA LEU A 223 11.91 15.71 9.72
C LEU A 223 10.73 14.75 9.94
N MET A 224 9.78 14.71 9.01
CA MET A 224 8.63 13.80 9.08
C MET A 224 9.07 12.33 9.00
N VAL A 225 9.94 12.00 8.05
CA VAL A 225 10.45 10.63 7.88
C VAL A 225 11.31 10.21 9.07
N GLU A 226 12.18 11.09 9.57
CA GLU A 226 13.01 10.82 10.76
C GLU A 226 12.15 10.50 11.98
N LYS A 227 11.06 11.25 12.21
CA LYS A 227 10.13 11.03 13.31
C LYS A 227 9.39 9.69 13.21
N GLU A 228 9.02 9.27 12.00
CA GLU A 228 8.31 7.99 11.78
C GLU A 228 9.22 6.76 11.94
N ASN A 229 10.54 6.91 11.74
CA ASN A 229 11.49 5.81 11.94
C ASN A 229 11.58 5.34 13.41
N GLY A 230 11.21 6.19 14.37
CA GLY A 230 11.26 5.86 15.80
C GLY A 230 12.69 5.76 16.37
N PRO A 231 12.79 5.54 17.69
CA PRO A 231 14.08 5.48 18.39
C PRO A 231 14.85 4.16 18.22
N ASP A 232 14.21 3.12 17.67
CA ASP A 232 14.78 1.76 17.64
C ASP A 232 15.79 1.53 16.51
N GLU A 233 15.88 2.44 15.54
CA GLU A 233 16.90 2.41 14.50
C GLU A 233 17.93 3.53 14.76
N TYR A 234 18.99 3.20 15.49
CA TYR A 234 20.16 4.06 15.58
C TYR A 234 20.88 4.06 14.23
N ILE A 235 20.67 5.12 13.46
CA ILE A 235 21.37 5.38 12.23
C ILE A 235 22.13 6.67 12.45
N ASP A 236 23.46 6.56 12.45
CA ASP A 236 24.29 7.76 12.40
C ASP A 236 23.88 8.57 11.16
N ASP A 237 23.55 9.85 11.36
CA ASP A 237 23.13 10.76 10.30
C ASP A 237 21.87 10.33 9.51
N LEU A 238 20.86 9.73 10.19
CA LEU A 238 19.61 9.32 9.56
C LEU A 238 19.02 10.38 8.63
N ARG A 239 18.98 11.62 9.09
CA ARG A 239 18.42 12.73 8.31
C ARG A 239 19.21 13.02 7.04
N GLN A 240 20.52 12.85 7.07
CA GLN A 240 21.39 12.94 5.88
C GLN A 240 21.07 11.81 4.90
N ASP A 241 20.94 10.57 5.37
CA ASP A 241 20.58 9.42 4.51
C ASP A 241 19.21 9.62 3.86
N ILE A 242 18.21 10.11 4.60
CA ILE A 242 16.89 10.45 4.05
C ILE A 242 17.03 11.48 2.94
N PHE A 243 17.73 12.59 3.21
CA PHE A 243 17.91 13.66 2.24
C PHE A 243 18.60 13.16 0.95
N GLU A 244 19.68 12.42 1.04
CA GLU A 244 20.44 11.92 -0.12
C GLU A 244 19.59 10.96 -0.97
N ARG A 245 18.78 10.12 -0.36
CA ARG A 245 17.90 9.20 -1.09
C ARG A 245 16.78 9.91 -1.83
N PHE A 246 16.12 10.85 -1.18
CA PHE A 246 15.11 11.67 -1.85
C PHE A 246 15.71 12.61 -2.89
N LYS A 247 16.95 13.08 -2.72
CA LYS A 247 17.68 13.82 -3.73
C LYS A 247 17.87 12.99 -5.00
N LYS A 248 18.31 11.73 -4.89
CA LYS A 248 18.43 10.82 -6.04
C LYS A 248 17.09 10.63 -6.75
N LEU A 249 15.98 10.48 -6.00
CA LEU A 249 14.65 10.38 -6.60
C LEU A 249 14.25 11.66 -7.35
N ARG A 250 14.54 12.83 -6.79
CA ARG A 250 14.28 14.12 -7.48
C ARG A 250 15.10 14.27 -8.75
N ASP A 251 16.36 13.87 -8.70
CA ASP A 251 17.28 13.99 -9.85
C ASP A 251 16.80 13.15 -11.06
N VAL A 252 16.14 12.00 -10.85
CA VAL A 252 15.57 11.20 -11.94
C VAL A 252 14.21 11.71 -12.44
N LEU A 253 13.57 12.63 -11.72
CA LEU A 253 12.29 13.25 -12.06
C LEU A 253 12.46 14.67 -12.65
N SER A 254 13.67 15.18 -12.70
CA SER A 254 14.04 16.49 -13.28
C SER A 254 14.40 16.33 -14.74
#